data_e120f0352bf99a7f3815164aa643b76d
#
_entry.id   e120f0352bf99a7f3815164aa643b76d
#
_cell.length_a   1.000
_cell.length_b   1.000
_cell.length_c   1.000
_cell.angle_alpha   90.00
_cell.angle_beta   90.00
_cell.angle_gamma   90.00
#
_symmetry.space_group_name_H-M   'P 1'
#
loop_
_entity.id
_entity.type
_entity.pdbx_description
1 polymer ?
#
loop_
_entity_poly.entity_id
_entity_poly.type
_entity_poly.pdbx_seq_one_letter_code
_entity_poly.pdbx_strand_id
1 'polypeptide(L)'
;SIDKLRLENPFGESEYTGDISKNISEEAKTKLADQKEKQYSASQLEEYAKCPFQYFLKRILLLETIEEPTEELESFELGSIVHSILYEFYFKLNERRLILSQCDEDTFKIAKKLIFAIAEKKIEKLRLNSTMIFYEREKILGLAGNKKKSILYKFLEEERNNSEGFVPQYFEMGFGQFKNSQEGNADEFFIGDVKIRGKIDRVDVNCVDNTYKVVDYKLSGKKPTKADL
;
A
#
# COMPACT_ATOMS: atom_id res chain seq x y z
N SER A 1 -10.19 29.43 -33.76
CA SER A 1 -9.54 29.00 -32.50
C SER A 1 -9.61 27.49 -32.39
N ILE A 2 -8.72 26.89 -31.62
CA ILE A 2 -8.67 25.43 -31.32
C ILE A 2 -10.03 24.95 -30.78
N ASP A 3 -10.66 25.73 -29.92
CA ASP A 3 -11.96 25.39 -29.33
C ASP A 3 -13.08 25.34 -30.39
N LYS A 4 -13.00 26.19 -31.39
CA LYS A 4 -13.96 26.20 -32.52
C LYS A 4 -13.81 24.90 -33.35
N LEU A 5 -12.58 24.45 -33.62
CA LEU A 5 -12.32 23.20 -34.34
C LEU A 5 -12.82 21.99 -33.58
N ARG A 6 -12.65 21.96 -32.24
CA ARG A 6 -13.17 20.91 -31.38
C ARG A 6 -14.69 20.85 -31.32
N LEU A 7 -15.35 22.02 -31.31
CA LEU A 7 -16.82 22.13 -31.29
C LEU A 7 -17.44 21.75 -32.63
N GLU A 8 -16.81 22.12 -33.74
CA GLU A 8 -17.31 21.83 -35.09
C GLU A 8 -17.12 20.35 -35.48
N ASN A 9 -16.07 19.69 -34.96
CA ASN A 9 -15.82 18.29 -35.26
C ASN A 9 -15.23 17.55 -34.02
N PRO A 10 -16.06 17.28 -33.00
CA PRO A 10 -15.59 16.71 -31.74
C PRO A 10 -15.02 15.30 -31.88
N PHE A 11 -15.37 14.58 -32.95
CA PHE A 11 -14.87 13.23 -33.26
C PHE A 11 -13.95 13.22 -34.49
N GLY A 12 -13.62 14.40 -35.03
CA GLY A 12 -12.73 14.52 -36.18
C GLY A 12 -11.27 14.28 -35.80
N GLU A 13 -10.55 13.66 -36.73
CA GLU A 13 -9.11 13.47 -36.57
C GLU A 13 -8.38 14.80 -36.71
N SER A 14 -7.80 15.29 -35.63
CA SER A 14 -6.92 16.46 -35.64
C SER A 14 -5.86 16.34 -34.55
N GLU A 15 -4.79 17.08 -34.67
CA GLU A 15 -3.72 17.15 -33.67
C GLU A 15 -4.20 17.61 -32.26
N TYR A 16 -5.43 18.14 -32.17
CA TYR A 16 -6.03 18.63 -30.92
C TYR A 16 -7.06 17.68 -30.31
N THR A 17 -7.37 16.56 -30.94
CA THR A 17 -8.36 15.60 -30.42
C THR A 17 -7.74 14.59 -29.45
N GLY A 18 -6.40 14.59 -29.34
CA GLY A 18 -5.66 13.63 -28.52
C GLY A 18 -5.41 12.28 -29.23
N ASP A 19 -5.93 12.09 -30.45
CA ASP A 19 -5.56 10.93 -31.26
C ASP A 19 -4.18 11.16 -31.91
N ILE A 20 -3.17 10.59 -31.28
CA ILE A 20 -1.77 10.69 -31.73
C ILE A 20 -1.38 9.53 -32.65
N SER A 21 -2.27 8.57 -32.90
CA SER A 21 -1.95 7.30 -33.56
C SER A 21 -1.33 7.44 -34.95
N LYS A 22 -1.75 8.49 -35.69
CA LYS A 22 -1.25 8.75 -37.06
C LYS A 22 -0.04 9.65 -37.14
N ASN A 23 0.21 10.44 -36.09
CA ASN A 23 1.21 11.53 -36.13
C ASN A 23 2.42 11.27 -35.23
N ILE A 24 2.60 10.05 -34.73
CA ILE A 24 3.77 9.68 -33.91
C ILE A 24 4.79 8.90 -34.74
N SER A 25 6.05 9.06 -34.39
CA SER A 25 7.15 8.30 -35.00
C SER A 25 7.01 6.80 -34.74
N GLU A 26 7.60 5.96 -35.58
CA GLU A 26 7.64 4.50 -35.36
C GLU A 26 8.34 4.14 -34.04
N GLU A 27 9.36 4.90 -33.65
CA GLU A 27 10.01 4.72 -32.33
C GLU A 27 9.01 4.95 -31.17
N ALA A 28 8.18 6.00 -31.26
CA ALA A 28 7.16 6.28 -30.24
C ALA A 28 6.05 5.20 -30.23
N LYS A 29 5.66 4.68 -31.41
CA LYS A 29 4.71 3.55 -31.50
C LYS A 29 5.26 2.30 -30.84
N THR A 30 6.54 1.99 -31.05
CA THR A 30 7.20 0.84 -30.41
C THR A 30 7.22 1.02 -28.90
N LYS A 31 7.63 2.19 -28.39
CA LYS A 31 7.61 2.48 -26.94
C LYS A 31 6.23 2.38 -26.31
N LEU A 32 5.17 2.75 -27.03
CA LEU A 32 3.79 2.60 -26.56
C LEU A 32 3.34 1.14 -26.62
N ALA A 33 3.74 0.39 -27.64
CA ALA A 33 3.44 -1.05 -27.74
C ALA A 33 4.08 -1.84 -26.59
N ASP A 34 5.31 -1.47 -26.18
CA ASP A 34 6.03 -2.09 -25.06
C ASP A 34 5.26 -1.92 -23.73
N GLN A 35 4.36 -0.91 -23.61
CA GLN A 35 3.53 -0.76 -22.42
C GLN A 35 2.58 -1.95 -22.22
N LYS A 36 2.14 -2.63 -23.29
CA LYS A 36 1.24 -3.79 -23.20
C LYS A 36 1.89 -4.99 -22.50
N GLU A 37 3.21 -5.09 -22.60
CA GLU A 37 3.99 -6.16 -21.98
C GLU A 37 4.40 -5.86 -20.53
N LYS A 38 4.16 -4.63 -20.08
CA LYS A 38 4.50 -4.23 -18.71
C LYS A 38 3.53 -4.78 -17.69
N GLN A 39 4.05 -4.92 -16.49
CA GLN A 39 3.25 -5.25 -15.32
C GLN A 39 2.78 -3.97 -14.62
N TYR A 40 1.54 -3.96 -14.21
CA TYR A 40 0.89 -2.82 -13.59
C TYR A 40 0.57 -3.07 -12.12
N SER A 41 0.81 -2.07 -11.27
CA SER A 41 0.31 -2.11 -9.90
C SER A 41 -1.15 -1.64 -9.85
N ALA A 42 -1.88 -2.04 -8.79
CA ALA A 42 -3.26 -1.57 -8.57
C ALA A 42 -3.34 -0.04 -8.59
N SER A 43 -2.40 0.66 -7.93
CA SER A 43 -2.38 2.13 -7.92
C SER A 43 -2.17 2.75 -9.30
N GLN A 44 -1.41 2.10 -10.20
CA GLN A 44 -1.26 2.56 -11.57
C GLN A 44 -2.57 2.42 -12.36
N LEU A 45 -3.30 1.33 -12.14
CA LEU A 45 -4.61 1.14 -12.77
C LEU A 45 -5.64 2.12 -12.23
N GLU A 46 -5.64 2.40 -10.94
CA GLU A 46 -6.49 3.43 -10.33
C GLU A 46 -6.19 4.84 -10.87
N GLU A 47 -4.90 5.19 -11.03
CA GLU A 47 -4.51 6.47 -11.66
C GLU A 47 -5.03 6.55 -13.09
N TYR A 48 -4.91 5.48 -13.86
CA TYR A 48 -5.43 5.44 -15.23
C TYR A 48 -6.95 5.57 -15.25
N ALA A 49 -7.66 4.85 -14.38
CA ALA A 49 -9.11 4.91 -14.29
C ALA A 49 -9.63 6.29 -13.88
N LYS A 50 -8.92 6.99 -13.00
CA LYS A 50 -9.27 8.35 -12.58
C LYS A 50 -9.06 9.37 -13.70
N CYS A 51 -7.90 9.34 -14.36
CA CYS A 51 -7.55 10.27 -15.42
C CYS A 51 -6.45 9.69 -16.32
N PRO A 52 -6.79 9.13 -17.48
CA PRO A 52 -5.79 8.61 -18.44
C PRO A 52 -4.76 9.65 -18.86
N PHE A 53 -5.14 10.92 -18.96
CA PHE A 53 -4.22 12.00 -19.30
C PHE A 53 -3.18 12.24 -18.20
N GLN A 54 -3.59 12.26 -16.93
CA GLN A 54 -2.68 12.38 -15.79
C GLN A 54 -1.72 11.18 -15.73
N TYR A 55 -2.23 9.98 -15.96
CA TYR A 55 -1.44 8.76 -16.06
C TYR A 55 -0.39 8.89 -17.17
N PHE A 56 -0.77 9.34 -18.36
CA PHE A 56 0.12 9.56 -19.48
C PHE A 56 1.26 10.52 -19.12
N LEU A 57 0.94 11.68 -18.52
CA LEU A 57 1.96 12.66 -18.13
C LEU A 57 2.93 12.06 -17.09
N LYS A 58 2.42 11.43 -16.05
CA LYS A 58 3.24 10.92 -14.95
C LYS A 58 4.00 9.64 -15.29
N ARG A 59 3.36 8.67 -15.96
CA ARG A 59 3.89 7.31 -16.12
C ARG A 59 4.53 7.04 -17.47
N ILE A 60 4.09 7.74 -18.52
CA ILE A 60 4.64 7.58 -19.86
C ILE A 60 5.67 8.67 -20.16
N LEU A 61 5.32 9.93 -19.91
CA LEU A 61 6.24 11.06 -20.13
C LEU A 61 7.17 11.32 -18.94
N LEU A 62 6.94 10.67 -17.79
CA LEU A 62 7.73 10.83 -16.56
C LEU A 62 7.87 12.30 -16.12
N LEU A 63 6.83 13.08 -16.32
CA LEU A 63 6.79 14.46 -15.85
C LEU A 63 6.56 14.47 -14.35
N GLU A 64 7.53 14.97 -13.61
CA GLU A 64 7.41 15.16 -12.17
C GLU A 64 6.86 16.57 -11.90
N THR A 65 5.88 16.65 -11.02
CA THR A 65 5.49 17.92 -10.42
C THR A 65 6.55 18.29 -9.38
N ILE A 66 6.96 19.56 -9.35
CA ILE A 66 7.77 20.06 -8.22
C ILE A 66 6.86 19.98 -7.00
N GLU A 67 7.10 18.97 -6.16
CA GLU A 67 6.36 18.82 -4.91
C GLU A 67 6.87 19.86 -3.92
N GLU A 68 5.99 20.79 -3.54
CA GLU A 68 6.23 21.55 -2.32
C GLU A 68 6.13 20.59 -1.14
N PRO A 69 7.01 20.71 -0.11
CA PRO A 69 6.92 19.88 1.08
C PRO A 69 5.56 20.11 1.75
N THR A 70 4.65 19.16 1.58
CA THR A 70 3.30 19.22 2.14
C THR A 70 3.19 18.26 3.33
N GLU A 71 2.23 18.53 4.21
CA GLU A 71 1.89 17.64 5.33
C GLU A 71 1.51 16.21 4.86
N GLU A 72 1.11 16.06 3.60
CA GLU A 72 0.75 14.76 3.00
C GLU A 72 1.94 13.81 2.82
N LEU A 73 3.14 14.33 2.52
CA LEU A 73 4.36 13.52 2.44
C LEU A 73 4.68 12.86 3.79
N GLU A 74 4.49 13.59 4.87
CA GLU A 74 4.67 13.10 6.23
C GLU A 74 3.69 11.97 6.58
N SER A 75 2.45 12.05 6.10
CA SER A 75 1.42 11.01 6.30
C SER A 75 1.75 9.71 5.57
N PHE A 76 2.36 9.79 4.39
CA PHE A 76 2.80 8.62 3.63
C PHE A 76 3.99 7.93 4.32
N GLU A 77 4.96 8.69 4.81
CA GLU A 77 6.10 8.17 5.56
C GLU A 77 5.65 7.44 6.83
N LEU A 78 4.71 8.01 7.56
CA LEU A 78 4.13 7.40 8.77
C LEU A 78 3.39 6.09 8.45
N GLY A 79 2.63 6.05 7.36
CA GLY A 79 2.00 4.81 6.88
C GLY A 79 3.04 3.73 6.64
N SER A 80 4.09 4.03 5.90
CA SER A 80 5.19 3.10 5.60
C SER A 80 5.89 2.59 6.86
N ILE A 81 6.04 3.44 7.88
CA ILE A 81 6.64 3.05 9.16
C ILE A 81 5.74 2.09 9.93
N VAL A 82 4.44 2.35 9.99
CA VAL A 82 3.49 1.45 10.65
C VAL A 82 3.50 0.08 9.98
N HIS A 83 3.45 0.00 8.64
CA HIS A 83 3.60 -1.25 7.91
C HIS A 83 4.90 -1.97 8.27
N SER A 84 6.01 -1.25 8.29
CA SER A 84 7.32 -1.80 8.65
C SER A 84 7.39 -2.28 10.11
N ILE A 85 6.70 -1.60 11.05
CA ILE A 85 6.59 -2.03 12.45
C ILE A 85 5.82 -3.35 12.53
N LEU A 86 4.66 -3.43 11.88
CA LEU A 86 3.81 -4.61 11.91
C LEU A 86 4.48 -5.80 11.23
N TYR A 87 5.15 -5.60 10.09
CA TYR A 87 5.94 -6.63 9.43
C TYR A 87 7.00 -7.23 10.36
N GLU A 88 7.88 -6.39 10.95
CA GLU A 88 8.95 -6.85 11.84
C GLU A 88 8.39 -7.51 13.10
N PHE A 89 7.27 -7.01 13.61
CA PHE A 89 6.59 -7.55 14.76
C PHE A 89 6.10 -8.98 14.50
N TYR A 90 5.35 -9.21 13.42
CA TYR A 90 4.85 -10.54 13.09
C TYR A 90 5.95 -11.50 12.69
N PHE A 91 6.96 -11.02 11.98
CA PHE A 91 8.15 -11.83 11.68
C PHE A 91 8.78 -12.38 12.96
N LYS A 92 8.98 -11.53 13.98
CA LYS A 92 9.54 -11.94 15.27
C LYS A 92 8.59 -12.80 16.11
N LEU A 93 7.28 -12.64 15.99
CA LEU A 93 6.32 -13.55 16.62
C LEU A 93 6.41 -14.93 15.99
N ASN A 94 6.47 -15.02 14.67
CA ASN A 94 6.60 -16.29 13.95
C ASN A 94 7.91 -17.01 14.31
N GLU A 95 9.05 -16.31 14.36
CA GLU A 95 10.31 -16.89 14.83
C GLU A 95 10.19 -17.51 16.21
N ARG A 96 9.39 -16.91 17.09
CA ARG A 96 9.16 -17.39 18.46
C ARG A 96 7.98 -18.35 18.58
N ARG A 97 7.28 -18.64 17.48
CA ARG A 97 6.05 -19.46 17.45
C ARG A 97 4.98 -18.95 18.41
N LEU A 98 4.86 -17.63 18.57
CA LEU A 98 3.85 -16.98 19.41
C LEU A 98 2.65 -16.59 18.57
N ILE A 99 1.46 -16.96 19.04
CA ILE A 99 0.18 -16.61 18.43
C ILE A 99 -0.53 -15.63 19.35
N LEU A 100 -1.06 -14.53 18.79
CA LEU A 100 -1.75 -13.51 19.58
C LEU A 100 -3.22 -13.84 19.83
N SER A 101 -3.88 -14.48 18.85
CA SER A 101 -5.30 -14.83 18.97
C SER A 101 -5.54 -15.65 20.25
N GLN A 102 -6.39 -15.12 21.13
CA GLN A 102 -6.76 -15.74 22.41
C GLN A 102 -5.57 -16.13 23.31
N CYS A 103 -4.45 -15.41 23.19
CA CYS A 103 -3.26 -15.69 23.99
C CYS A 103 -3.46 -15.38 25.48
N ASP A 104 -2.65 -16.02 26.32
CA ASP A 104 -2.56 -15.75 27.74
C ASP A 104 -1.94 -14.37 28.04
N GLU A 105 -2.01 -13.96 29.30
CA GLU A 105 -1.51 -12.65 29.74
C GLU A 105 0.02 -12.52 29.61
N ASP A 106 0.76 -13.58 29.75
CA ASP A 106 2.23 -13.54 29.67
C ASP A 106 2.68 -13.41 28.21
N THR A 107 2.09 -14.16 27.30
CA THR A 107 2.29 -13.99 25.84
C THR A 107 1.90 -12.58 25.41
N PHE A 108 0.78 -12.04 25.88
CA PHE A 108 0.38 -10.66 25.58
C PHE A 108 1.39 -9.63 26.08
N LYS A 109 1.93 -9.79 27.28
CA LYS A 109 2.99 -8.92 27.82
C LYS A 109 4.25 -8.96 26.96
N ILE A 110 4.66 -10.15 26.50
CA ILE A 110 5.82 -10.31 25.61
C ILE A 110 5.56 -9.60 24.28
N ALA A 111 4.42 -9.84 23.64
CA ALA A 111 4.05 -9.20 22.39
C ALA A 111 4.00 -7.68 22.51
N LYS A 112 3.41 -7.17 23.59
CA LYS A 112 3.38 -5.73 23.89
C LYS A 112 4.77 -5.12 24.02
N LYS A 113 5.68 -5.75 24.80
CA LYS A 113 7.06 -5.27 24.91
C LYS A 113 7.76 -5.25 23.55
N LEU A 114 7.54 -6.30 22.75
CA LEU A 114 8.15 -6.46 21.44
C LEU A 114 7.73 -5.36 20.46
N ILE A 115 6.41 -5.14 20.26
CA ILE A 115 5.91 -4.18 19.30
C ILE A 115 6.33 -2.75 19.63
N PHE A 116 6.28 -2.38 20.93
CA PHE A 116 6.71 -1.05 21.36
C PHE A 116 8.22 -0.84 21.19
N ALA A 117 9.05 -1.83 21.48
CA ALA A 117 10.50 -1.73 21.27
C ALA A 117 10.85 -1.56 19.78
N ILE A 118 10.15 -2.27 18.89
CA ILE A 118 10.30 -2.12 17.44
C ILE A 118 9.86 -0.71 17.01
N ALA A 119 8.70 -0.26 17.48
CA ALA A 119 8.14 1.04 17.12
C ALA A 119 9.03 2.19 17.57
N GLU A 120 9.47 2.19 18.82
CA GLU A 120 10.39 3.19 19.38
C GLU A 120 11.65 3.29 18.52
N LYS A 121 12.30 2.16 18.21
CA LYS A 121 13.50 2.11 17.38
C LYS A 121 13.30 2.63 15.95
N LYS A 122 12.13 2.36 15.34
CA LYS A 122 11.85 2.81 13.95
C LYS A 122 11.48 4.28 13.90
N ILE A 123 10.71 4.76 14.87
CA ILE A 123 10.28 6.15 14.95
C ILE A 123 11.44 7.08 15.32
N GLU A 124 12.39 6.64 16.17
CA GLU A 124 13.60 7.42 16.48
C GLU A 124 14.46 7.75 15.25
N LYS A 125 14.40 6.93 14.21
CA LYS A 125 15.12 7.16 12.95
C LYS A 125 14.49 8.24 12.08
N LEU A 126 13.25 8.64 12.37
CA LEU A 126 12.61 9.76 11.69
C LEU A 126 13.24 11.08 12.15
N ARG A 127 13.54 11.92 11.17
CA ARG A 127 13.88 13.31 11.46
C ARG A 127 12.60 14.06 11.84
N LEU A 128 12.34 14.21 13.13
CA LEU A 128 11.16 14.88 13.66
C LEU A 128 11.28 16.40 13.45
N ASN A 129 10.92 16.88 12.29
CA ASN A 129 11.05 18.30 11.94
C ASN A 129 9.73 19.08 12.04
N SER A 130 8.61 18.43 12.35
CA SER A 130 7.31 19.10 12.43
C SER A 130 6.51 18.70 13.66
N THR A 131 5.62 19.59 14.09
CA THR A 131 4.67 19.36 15.19
C THR A 131 3.68 18.22 14.83
N MET A 132 3.38 18.05 13.57
CA MET A 132 2.47 17.00 13.09
C MET A 132 3.07 15.60 13.25
N ILE A 133 4.35 15.42 12.94
CA ILE A 133 5.05 14.15 13.17
C ILE A 133 5.07 13.81 14.66
N PHE A 134 5.25 14.80 15.53
CA PHE A 134 5.18 14.60 16.97
C PHE A 134 3.80 14.06 17.38
N TYR A 135 2.73 14.64 16.87
CA TYR A 135 1.36 14.20 17.17
C TYR A 135 1.08 12.78 16.68
N GLU A 136 1.48 12.45 15.46
CA GLU A 136 1.32 11.10 14.90
C GLU A 136 2.16 10.05 15.65
N ARG A 137 3.38 10.42 16.06
CA ARG A 137 4.20 9.60 16.96
C ARG A 137 3.46 9.28 18.26
N GLU A 138 2.88 10.31 18.90
CA GLU A 138 2.12 10.14 20.14
C GLU A 138 0.87 9.28 19.96
N LYS A 139 0.21 9.34 18.78
CA LYS A 139 -0.88 8.41 18.45
C LYS A 139 -0.40 6.96 18.36
N ILE A 140 0.74 6.73 17.72
CA ILE A 140 1.29 5.38 17.52
C ILE A 140 1.78 4.80 18.84
N LEU A 141 2.57 5.55 19.62
CA LEU A 141 3.23 5.09 20.85
C LEU A 141 2.39 5.29 22.12
N GLY A 142 1.48 6.24 22.12
CA GLY A 142 0.65 6.62 23.26
C GLY A 142 1.03 7.96 23.86
N LEU A 143 0.02 8.81 24.01
CA LEU A 143 0.14 10.20 24.47
C LEU A 143 0.70 10.26 25.88
N ALA A 144 1.75 11.08 26.08
CA ALA A 144 2.42 11.28 27.37
C ALA A 144 2.82 9.95 28.07
N GLY A 145 3.23 8.94 27.28
CA GLY A 145 3.64 7.64 27.81
C GLY A 145 2.49 6.69 28.17
N ASN A 146 1.24 7.09 27.95
CA ASN A 146 0.10 6.21 28.17
C ASN A 146 -0.12 5.25 27.00
N LYS A 147 0.64 4.15 27.01
CA LYS A 147 0.62 3.12 25.96
C LYS A 147 -0.77 2.53 25.69
N LYS A 148 -1.67 2.49 26.67
CA LYS A 148 -3.04 1.95 26.49
C LYS A 148 -3.91 2.76 25.53
N LYS A 149 -3.62 4.02 25.32
CA LYS A 149 -4.33 4.87 24.35
C LYS A 149 -3.72 4.87 22.95
N SER A 150 -2.62 4.15 22.74
CA SER A 150 -1.93 4.08 21.45
C SER A 150 -2.66 3.21 20.44
N ILE A 151 -2.43 3.49 19.15
CA ILE A 151 -2.91 2.66 18.04
C ILE A 151 -2.35 1.24 18.16
N LEU A 152 -1.08 1.10 18.49
CA LEU A 152 -0.43 -0.21 18.64
C LEU A 152 -1.04 -1.06 19.75
N TYR A 153 -1.42 -0.44 20.87
CA TYR A 153 -2.05 -1.17 21.97
C TYR A 153 -3.45 -1.65 21.58
N LYS A 154 -4.25 -0.78 20.96
CA LYS A 154 -5.59 -1.16 20.45
C LYS A 154 -5.50 -2.28 19.43
N PHE A 155 -4.55 -2.18 18.52
CA PHE A 155 -4.26 -3.24 17.54
C PHE A 155 -3.96 -4.58 18.24
N LEU A 156 -3.10 -4.59 19.27
CA LEU A 156 -2.81 -5.81 20.03
C LEU A 156 -4.03 -6.39 20.75
N GLU A 157 -4.90 -5.53 21.30
CA GLU A 157 -6.15 -5.98 21.93
C GLU A 157 -7.12 -6.59 20.92
N GLU A 158 -7.26 -5.98 19.73
CA GLU A 158 -8.08 -6.53 18.65
C GLU A 158 -7.55 -7.87 18.17
N GLU A 159 -6.24 -8.01 17.96
CA GLU A 159 -5.62 -9.28 17.57
C GLU A 159 -5.77 -10.36 18.66
N ARG A 160 -5.65 -9.99 19.93
CA ARG A 160 -5.87 -10.93 21.05
C ARG A 160 -7.30 -11.41 21.13
N ASN A 161 -8.26 -10.50 20.91
CA ASN A 161 -9.70 -10.80 21.00
C ASN A 161 -10.24 -11.51 19.74
N ASN A 162 -9.42 -11.66 18.71
CA ASN A 162 -9.81 -12.37 17.50
C ASN A 162 -10.04 -13.86 17.79
N SER A 163 -11.27 -14.33 17.56
CA SER A 163 -11.69 -15.72 17.78
C SER A 163 -12.06 -16.44 16.49
N GLU A 164 -11.81 -15.83 15.33
CA GLU A 164 -12.20 -16.36 14.02
C GLU A 164 -11.37 -17.56 13.56
N GLY A 165 -10.34 -17.97 14.32
CA GLY A 165 -9.46 -19.11 13.98
C GLY A 165 -8.43 -18.82 12.89
N PHE A 166 -8.33 -17.57 12.45
CA PHE A 166 -7.30 -17.14 11.49
C PHE A 166 -5.98 -16.84 12.20
N VAL A 167 -4.89 -17.34 11.63
CA VAL A 167 -3.53 -17.12 12.12
C VAL A 167 -2.71 -16.41 11.08
N PRO A 168 -2.07 -15.27 11.40
CA PRO A 168 -1.19 -14.54 10.49
C PRO A 168 -0.02 -15.43 10.04
N GLN A 169 0.11 -15.66 8.73
CA GLN A 169 1.12 -16.57 8.19
C GLN A 169 2.06 -15.91 7.18
N TYR A 170 1.53 -15.10 6.27
CA TYR A 170 2.35 -14.45 5.26
C TYR A 170 2.30 -12.93 5.45
N PHE A 171 3.46 -12.28 5.29
CA PHE A 171 3.63 -10.85 5.49
C PHE A 171 4.40 -10.24 4.32
N GLU A 172 3.94 -9.07 3.86
CA GLU A 172 4.58 -8.35 2.77
C GLU A 172 4.76 -9.22 1.51
N MET A 173 3.77 -10.10 1.26
CA MET A 173 3.82 -11.08 0.19
C MET A 173 3.67 -10.39 -1.17
N GLY A 174 4.74 -10.41 -1.96
CA GLY A 174 4.72 -9.90 -3.33
C GLY A 174 4.09 -10.91 -4.30
N PHE A 175 3.39 -10.41 -5.30
CA PHE A 175 2.94 -11.17 -6.46
C PHE A 175 3.28 -10.42 -7.76
N GLY A 176 3.38 -11.15 -8.87
CA GLY A 176 4.05 -10.65 -10.06
C GLY A 176 5.56 -10.60 -9.84
N GLN A 177 6.34 -9.91 -10.67
CA GLN A 177 7.80 -9.86 -10.55
C GLN A 177 8.28 -8.90 -9.44
N PHE A 178 7.92 -9.12 -8.18
CA PHE A 178 8.55 -8.44 -7.05
C PHE A 178 9.77 -9.22 -6.58
N LYS A 179 10.98 -8.76 -6.92
CA LYS A 179 12.26 -9.41 -6.60
C LYS A 179 12.65 -9.47 -5.11
N ASN A 180 11.86 -8.89 -4.20
CA ASN A 180 12.24 -8.71 -2.80
C ASN A 180 11.41 -9.48 -1.78
N SER A 181 10.56 -10.41 -2.19
CA SER A 181 9.87 -11.28 -1.24
C SER A 181 10.73 -12.51 -0.92
N GLN A 182 11.00 -12.74 0.35
CA GLN A 182 11.77 -13.89 0.84
C GLN A 182 11.07 -15.24 0.62
N GLU A 183 9.79 -15.23 0.23
CA GLU A 183 8.98 -16.42 -0.02
C GLU A 183 8.10 -16.20 -1.25
N GLY A 184 8.44 -16.88 -2.31
CA GLY A 184 7.53 -17.10 -3.41
C GLY A 184 8.14 -16.83 -4.78
N ASN A 185 8.18 -17.88 -5.58
CA ASN A 185 8.09 -17.74 -7.02
C ASN A 185 6.76 -17.03 -7.29
N ALA A 186 6.83 -15.74 -7.54
CA ALA A 186 5.65 -14.98 -7.91
C ALA A 186 5.30 -15.40 -9.33
N ASP A 187 4.39 -16.37 -9.44
CA ASP A 187 3.76 -16.68 -10.72
C ASP A 187 3.16 -15.40 -11.29
N GLU A 188 3.26 -15.26 -12.61
CA GLU A 188 2.65 -14.13 -13.29
C GLU A 188 1.15 -14.10 -12.95
N PHE A 189 0.67 -12.97 -12.47
CA PHE A 189 -0.75 -12.79 -12.15
C PHE A 189 -1.41 -11.91 -13.20
N PHE A 190 -2.54 -12.38 -13.74
CA PHE A 190 -3.28 -11.70 -14.80
C PHE A 190 -4.71 -11.38 -14.37
N ILE A 191 -5.17 -10.20 -14.78
CA ILE A 191 -6.59 -9.85 -14.80
C ILE A 191 -6.96 -9.58 -16.26
N GLY A 192 -7.67 -10.53 -16.89
CA GLY A 192 -7.83 -10.55 -18.34
C GLY A 192 -6.46 -10.68 -19.03
N ASP A 193 -6.13 -9.75 -19.91
CA ASP A 193 -4.85 -9.74 -20.65
C ASP A 193 -3.80 -8.85 -19.96
N VAL A 194 -4.10 -8.28 -18.79
CA VAL A 194 -3.21 -7.34 -18.10
C VAL A 194 -2.41 -8.05 -17.03
N LYS A 195 -1.09 -7.97 -17.12
CA LYS A 195 -0.17 -8.46 -16.09
C LYS A 195 -0.20 -7.54 -14.87
N ILE A 196 -0.50 -8.09 -13.71
CA ILE A 196 -0.61 -7.34 -12.46
C ILE A 196 0.51 -7.73 -11.51
N ARG A 197 1.02 -6.74 -10.80
CA ARG A 197 1.96 -6.91 -9.69
C ARG A 197 1.47 -6.17 -8.47
N GLY A 198 1.80 -6.68 -7.33
CA GLY A 198 1.41 -6.04 -6.07
C GLY A 198 2.10 -6.65 -4.88
N LYS A 199 1.73 -6.14 -3.72
CA LYS A 199 2.21 -6.59 -2.44
C LYS A 199 1.02 -6.62 -1.48
N ILE A 200 0.87 -7.73 -0.79
CA ILE A 200 -0.16 -7.94 0.21
C ILE A 200 0.49 -7.78 1.57
N ASP A 201 -0.05 -6.91 2.42
CA ASP A 201 0.54 -6.62 3.72
C ASP A 201 0.56 -7.85 4.62
N ARG A 202 -0.58 -8.57 4.70
CA ARG A 202 -0.72 -9.77 5.53
C ARG A 202 -1.76 -10.72 4.94
N VAL A 203 -1.47 -12.02 5.02
CA VAL A 203 -2.44 -13.09 4.77
C VAL A 203 -2.53 -13.97 6.00
N ASP A 204 -3.74 -14.11 6.52
CA ASP A 204 -4.08 -15.00 7.61
C ASP A 204 -4.69 -16.28 7.07
N VAL A 205 -4.34 -17.40 7.67
CA VAL A 205 -4.81 -18.73 7.25
C VAL A 205 -5.61 -19.37 8.37
N ASN A 206 -6.78 -19.88 8.05
CA ASN A 206 -7.49 -20.81 8.91
C ASN A 206 -7.17 -22.24 8.48
N CYS A 207 -6.40 -22.95 9.29
CA CYS A 207 -5.95 -24.31 8.99
C CYS A 207 -7.06 -25.38 9.10
N VAL A 208 -8.23 -25.02 9.67
CA VAL A 208 -9.34 -25.99 9.84
C VAL A 208 -10.13 -26.16 8.56
N ASP A 209 -10.47 -25.04 7.92
CA ASP A 209 -11.29 -24.99 6.70
C ASP A 209 -10.50 -24.58 5.45
N ASN A 210 -9.20 -24.36 5.59
CA ASN A 210 -8.28 -23.94 4.53
C ASN A 210 -8.73 -22.64 3.81
N THR A 211 -9.27 -21.71 4.58
CA THR A 211 -9.66 -20.39 4.08
C THR A 211 -8.59 -19.35 4.38
N TYR A 212 -8.61 -18.27 3.60
CA TYR A 212 -7.60 -17.20 3.66
C TYR A 212 -8.29 -15.85 3.89
N LYS A 213 -7.66 -15.00 4.71
CA LYS A 213 -8.07 -13.62 4.96
C LYS A 213 -6.94 -12.68 4.55
N VAL A 214 -7.20 -11.83 3.58
CA VAL A 214 -6.26 -10.78 3.17
C VAL A 214 -6.49 -9.55 4.03
N VAL A 215 -5.41 -9.00 4.60
CA VAL A 215 -5.44 -7.82 5.45
C VAL A 215 -4.54 -6.76 4.86
N ASP A 216 -5.08 -5.56 4.67
CA ASP A 216 -4.39 -4.35 4.25
C ASP A 216 -4.47 -3.33 5.39
N TYR A 217 -3.33 -2.75 5.76
CA TYR A 217 -3.26 -1.80 6.86
C TYR A 217 -3.44 -0.37 6.37
N LYS A 218 -4.41 0.34 6.93
CA LYS A 218 -4.64 1.75 6.62
C LYS A 218 -4.56 2.59 7.90
N LEU A 219 -3.64 3.56 7.90
CA LEU A 219 -3.50 4.49 9.02
C LEU A 219 -4.63 5.55 9.03
N SER A 220 -5.20 5.88 7.87
CA SER A 220 -6.31 6.81 7.73
C SER A 220 -7.63 6.13 8.06
N GLY A 221 -8.43 6.71 8.96
CA GLY A 221 -9.66 6.12 9.50
C GLY A 221 -10.88 6.08 8.56
N LYS A 222 -10.74 6.21 7.25
CA LYS A 222 -11.85 5.99 6.31
C LYS A 222 -11.96 4.49 6.03
N LYS A 223 -13.02 3.86 6.55
CA LYS A 223 -13.37 2.50 6.14
C LYS A 223 -13.78 2.55 4.66
N PRO A 224 -13.30 1.61 3.83
CA PRO A 224 -13.80 1.50 2.47
C PRO A 224 -15.31 1.29 2.51
N THR A 225 -16.04 2.03 1.71
CA THR A 225 -17.48 1.82 1.54
C THR A 225 -17.71 0.69 0.54
N LYS A 226 -18.90 0.08 0.54
CA LYS A 226 -19.25 -0.95 -0.45
C LYS A 226 -19.16 -0.47 -1.91
N ALA A 227 -19.06 0.84 -2.14
CA ALA A 227 -18.85 1.44 -3.47
C ALA A 227 -17.37 1.49 -3.86
N ASP A 228 -16.46 1.22 -2.92
CA ASP A 228 -15.01 1.23 -3.17
C ASP A 228 -14.46 -0.19 -3.44
N LEU A 229 -15.34 -1.19 -3.45
CA LEU A 229 -15.10 -2.60 -3.77
C LEU A 229 -15.75 -2.98 -5.09
#